data_55636c45ecf3b50348bf82fc6c763673
#
_entry.id   55636c45ecf3b50348bf82fc6c763673
#
_cell.length_a   1.000
_cell.length_b   1.000
_cell.length_c   1.000
_cell.angle_alpha   90.00
_cell.angle_beta   90.00
_cell.angle_gamma   90.00
#
_symmetry.space_group_name_H-M   'P 1'
#
loop_
_entity.id
_entity.type
_entity.pdbx_description
1 polymer ?
#
loop_
_entity_poly.entity_id
_entity_poly.type
_entity_poly.pdbx_seq_one_letter_code
_entity_poly.pdbx_strand_id
1 'polypeptide(L)'
;MQASAQWIADAVSGRLVGPDACVTGPVVTDSREASAGSLYVARRGENADGHAFVHGAIERGAVAVIAERELEEAVAQIIVEDSTRALGDLARAHVDGLRSRGTLDVIAMTGSVGKTTTKDLLLQILSEDGPTVAPKLSFNNEVGLPLTALQADETTRHLELEMGASGPGHISYLTDIVSPDVAIELCVGHAHVGGFGGFKGVAAAKAELIAGTRPGGPVILNTDDPNVEAMAPLATGPIVRFSAAGEPRADVRAEEVRTDRADRASFTLVTPRGSAPVSLAL
;
A
#
# COMPACT_ATOMS: atom_id res chain seq x y z
N MET A 1 2.61 1.11 -15.81
CA MET A 1 2.84 -0.34 -16.12
C MET A 1 2.96 -0.50 -17.62
N GLN A 2 3.77 -1.49 -18.12
CA GLN A 2 3.83 -1.83 -19.54
C GLN A 2 3.66 -3.36 -19.69
N ALA A 3 2.55 -3.80 -20.33
CA ALA A 3 2.21 -5.21 -20.46
C ALA A 3 1.22 -5.46 -21.60
N SER A 4 1.26 -6.67 -22.20
CA SER A 4 0.23 -7.08 -23.15
C SER A 4 -1.06 -7.50 -22.44
N ALA A 5 -2.19 -7.40 -23.11
CA ALA A 5 -3.48 -7.85 -22.57
C ALA A 5 -3.47 -9.35 -22.26
N GLN A 6 -2.73 -10.17 -23.05
CA GLN A 6 -2.56 -11.59 -22.78
C GLN A 6 -1.81 -11.83 -21.47
N TRP A 7 -0.67 -11.11 -21.23
CA TRP A 7 0.06 -11.23 -19.97
C TRP A 7 -0.82 -10.84 -18.77
N ILE A 8 -1.65 -9.77 -18.92
CA ILE A 8 -2.59 -9.36 -17.88
C ILE A 8 -3.61 -10.47 -17.62
N ALA A 9 -4.20 -11.05 -18.69
CA ALA A 9 -5.16 -12.14 -18.55
C ALA A 9 -4.56 -13.34 -17.81
N ASP A 10 -3.33 -13.73 -18.15
CA ASP A 10 -2.61 -14.83 -17.48
C ASP A 10 -2.35 -14.50 -16.00
N ALA A 11 -1.92 -13.27 -15.70
CA ALA A 11 -1.61 -12.81 -14.33
C ALA A 11 -2.84 -12.80 -13.40
N VAL A 12 -4.04 -12.54 -13.95
CA VAL A 12 -5.29 -12.48 -13.18
C VAL A 12 -6.16 -13.75 -13.33
N SER A 13 -5.64 -14.78 -13.96
CA SER A 13 -6.39 -16.02 -14.30
C SER A 13 -7.67 -15.72 -15.08
N GLY A 14 -7.64 -14.68 -15.91
CA GLY A 14 -8.74 -14.24 -16.75
C GLY A 14 -8.66 -14.81 -18.17
N ARG A 15 -9.71 -14.55 -18.95
CA ARG A 15 -9.79 -14.94 -20.36
C ARG A 15 -9.72 -13.69 -21.24
N LEU A 16 -8.75 -13.63 -22.16
CA LEU A 16 -8.67 -12.56 -23.14
C LEU A 16 -9.73 -12.73 -24.23
N VAL A 17 -10.46 -11.66 -24.50
CA VAL A 17 -11.42 -11.53 -25.62
C VAL A 17 -11.02 -10.30 -26.44
N GLY A 18 -10.96 -10.45 -27.76
CA GLY A 18 -10.53 -9.38 -28.68
C GLY A 18 -9.00 -9.36 -28.91
N PRO A 19 -8.44 -8.22 -29.34
CA PRO A 19 -7.03 -8.13 -29.71
C PRO A 19 -6.09 -8.18 -28.52
N ASP A 20 -4.88 -8.68 -28.68
CA ASP A 20 -3.81 -8.54 -27.67
C ASP A 20 -3.21 -7.13 -27.74
N ALA A 21 -3.85 -6.18 -27.07
CA ALA A 21 -3.39 -4.80 -27.00
C ALA A 21 -2.26 -4.63 -25.97
N CYS A 22 -1.37 -3.67 -26.20
CA CYS A 22 -0.32 -3.31 -25.25
C CYS A 22 -0.78 -2.15 -24.35
N VAL A 23 -0.92 -2.39 -23.07
CA VAL A 23 -1.13 -1.37 -22.04
C VAL A 23 0.19 -0.66 -21.80
N THR A 24 0.22 0.66 -21.95
CA THR A 24 1.40 1.52 -21.74
C THR A 24 1.11 2.70 -20.84
N GLY A 25 -0.17 2.90 -20.51
CA GLY A 25 -0.67 3.96 -19.65
C GLY A 25 -0.97 3.46 -18.22
N PRO A 26 -1.66 4.29 -17.42
CA PRO A 26 -2.06 3.96 -16.07
C PRO A 26 -3.13 2.87 -16.02
N VAL A 27 -3.18 2.15 -14.90
CA VAL A 27 -4.32 1.32 -14.51
C VAL A 27 -5.27 2.19 -13.71
N VAL A 28 -6.54 2.23 -14.10
CA VAL A 28 -7.53 3.11 -13.50
C VAL A 28 -8.86 2.38 -13.24
N THR A 29 -9.56 2.78 -12.18
CA THR A 29 -10.90 2.29 -11.82
C THR A 29 -11.97 3.36 -12.02
N ASP A 30 -11.57 4.61 -12.24
CA ASP A 30 -12.43 5.71 -12.64
C ASP A 30 -12.25 5.99 -14.13
N SER A 31 -13.30 5.86 -14.92
CA SER A 31 -13.25 6.09 -16.36
C SER A 31 -12.84 7.51 -16.76
N ARG A 32 -13.00 8.49 -15.86
CA ARG A 32 -12.60 9.89 -16.05
C ARG A 32 -11.09 10.09 -15.99
N GLU A 33 -10.36 9.16 -15.33
CA GLU A 33 -8.90 9.16 -15.22
C GLU A 33 -8.23 8.37 -16.36
N ALA A 34 -9.02 7.72 -17.22
CA ALA A 34 -8.47 7.02 -18.37
C ALA A 34 -7.76 7.99 -19.33
N SER A 35 -6.68 7.53 -19.92
CA SER A 35 -5.83 8.24 -20.86
C SER A 35 -5.25 7.28 -21.89
N ALA A 36 -4.51 7.79 -22.86
CA ALA A 36 -3.91 6.96 -23.91
C ALA A 36 -3.12 5.77 -23.34
N GLY A 37 -3.44 4.56 -23.78
CA GLY A 37 -2.79 3.33 -23.35
C GLY A 37 -3.25 2.77 -22.00
N SER A 38 -4.24 3.36 -21.35
CA SER A 38 -4.73 2.90 -20.04
C SER A 38 -5.34 1.50 -20.07
N LEU A 39 -5.24 0.80 -18.94
CA LEU A 39 -6.10 -0.32 -18.56
C LEU A 39 -7.22 0.21 -17.66
N TYR A 40 -8.46 0.02 -18.07
CA TYR A 40 -9.60 0.33 -17.24
C TYR A 40 -10.09 -0.93 -16.50
N VAL A 41 -10.31 -0.85 -15.20
CA VAL A 41 -10.87 -1.94 -14.40
C VAL A 41 -12.32 -1.62 -14.07
N ALA A 42 -13.26 -2.30 -14.75
CA ALA A 42 -14.70 -2.12 -14.60
C ALA A 42 -15.20 -2.84 -13.35
N ARG A 43 -15.14 -2.15 -12.20
CA ARG A 43 -15.52 -2.70 -10.89
C ARG A 43 -17.00 -2.47 -10.60
N ARG A 44 -17.62 -3.42 -9.90
CA ARG A 44 -18.90 -3.18 -9.24
C ARG A 44 -18.65 -2.51 -7.90
N GLY A 45 -18.97 -1.22 -7.79
CA GLY A 45 -18.94 -0.49 -6.54
C GLY A 45 -20.30 -0.52 -5.84
N GLU A 46 -20.33 -0.02 -4.59
CA GLU A 46 -21.58 0.07 -3.81
C GLU A 46 -22.67 0.94 -4.48
N ASN A 47 -22.26 1.97 -5.19
CA ASN A 47 -23.16 2.97 -5.77
C ASN A 47 -23.26 2.95 -7.30
N ALA A 48 -22.35 2.24 -7.98
CA ALA A 48 -22.29 2.24 -9.44
C ALA A 48 -21.61 0.97 -9.97
N ASP A 49 -22.08 0.47 -11.11
CA ASP A 49 -21.44 -0.59 -11.88
C ASP A 49 -20.48 0.05 -12.91
N GLY A 50 -19.17 -0.16 -12.71
CA GLY A 50 -18.11 0.34 -13.58
C GLY A 50 -18.23 -0.10 -15.04
N HIS A 51 -18.90 -1.22 -15.31
CA HIS A 51 -19.16 -1.69 -16.68
C HIS A 51 -19.97 -0.68 -17.52
N ALA A 52 -20.81 0.15 -16.89
CA ALA A 52 -21.59 1.18 -17.58
C ALA A 52 -20.68 2.34 -18.11
N PHE A 53 -19.46 2.45 -17.65
CA PHE A 53 -18.55 3.54 -18.00
C PHE A 53 -17.41 3.11 -18.94
N VAL A 54 -17.41 1.86 -19.42
CA VAL A 54 -16.36 1.32 -20.31
C VAL A 54 -16.25 2.14 -21.58
N HIS A 55 -17.37 2.47 -22.22
CA HIS A 55 -17.35 3.30 -23.42
C HIS A 55 -16.62 4.62 -23.20
N GLY A 56 -16.92 5.33 -22.12
CA GLY A 56 -16.25 6.58 -21.79
C GLY A 56 -14.76 6.42 -21.44
N ALA A 57 -14.33 5.27 -20.91
CA ALA A 57 -12.90 4.98 -20.70
C ALA A 57 -12.18 4.77 -22.04
N ILE A 58 -12.80 4.05 -22.99
CA ILE A 58 -12.26 3.82 -24.34
C ILE A 58 -12.15 5.13 -25.11
N GLU A 59 -13.15 5.99 -25.07
CA GLU A 59 -13.09 7.32 -25.71
C GLU A 59 -11.94 8.18 -25.20
N ARG A 60 -11.51 7.96 -23.93
CA ARG A 60 -10.35 8.64 -23.33
C ARG A 60 -9.02 7.93 -23.57
N GLY A 61 -9.04 6.80 -24.27
CA GLY A 61 -7.84 6.11 -24.70
C GLY A 61 -7.48 4.83 -23.94
N ALA A 62 -8.41 4.25 -23.17
CA ALA A 62 -8.22 2.92 -22.64
C ALA A 62 -8.12 1.91 -23.79
N VAL A 63 -7.07 1.08 -23.78
CA VAL A 63 -6.79 0.08 -24.80
C VAL A 63 -7.16 -1.33 -24.38
N ALA A 64 -7.37 -1.54 -23.09
CA ALA A 64 -7.80 -2.80 -22.49
C ALA A 64 -8.72 -2.54 -21.31
N VAL A 65 -9.59 -3.54 -21.02
CA VAL A 65 -10.55 -3.49 -19.92
C VAL A 65 -10.51 -4.82 -19.16
N ILE A 66 -10.44 -4.77 -17.83
CA ILE A 66 -10.80 -5.91 -16.97
C ILE A 66 -12.30 -5.79 -16.67
N ALA A 67 -13.08 -6.84 -16.93
CA ALA A 67 -14.51 -6.86 -16.77
C ALA A 67 -15.02 -8.22 -16.28
N GLU A 68 -16.20 -8.27 -15.64
CA GLU A 68 -16.82 -9.50 -15.12
C GLU A 68 -17.77 -10.16 -16.13
N ARG A 69 -17.93 -9.56 -17.30
CA ARG A 69 -18.71 -10.08 -18.44
C ARG A 69 -18.17 -9.54 -19.75
N GLU A 70 -18.44 -10.23 -20.84
CA GLU A 70 -18.15 -9.71 -22.17
C GLU A 70 -18.98 -8.44 -22.46
N LEU A 71 -18.35 -7.52 -23.17
CA LEU A 71 -18.89 -6.23 -23.55
C LEU A 71 -18.94 -6.14 -25.09
N GLU A 72 -19.81 -5.27 -25.62
CA GLU A 72 -19.96 -5.09 -27.08
C GLU A 72 -18.80 -4.29 -27.71
N GLU A 73 -18.02 -3.59 -26.88
CA GLU A 73 -16.91 -2.74 -27.34
C GLU A 73 -15.75 -3.54 -27.96
N ALA A 74 -15.26 -3.07 -29.10
CA ALA A 74 -14.15 -3.65 -29.84
C ALA A 74 -12.79 -3.26 -29.23
N VAL A 75 -12.53 -3.68 -27.99
CA VAL A 75 -11.31 -3.43 -27.22
C VAL A 75 -10.78 -4.75 -26.65
N ALA A 76 -9.52 -4.81 -26.23
CA ALA A 76 -9.02 -5.95 -25.48
C ALA A 76 -9.78 -6.09 -24.15
N GLN A 77 -10.44 -7.21 -23.92
CA GLN A 77 -11.22 -7.47 -22.70
C GLN A 77 -10.65 -8.66 -21.96
N ILE A 78 -10.31 -8.45 -20.71
CA ILE A 78 -9.87 -9.49 -19.78
C ILE A 78 -11.07 -9.83 -18.90
N ILE A 79 -11.69 -10.99 -19.16
CA ILE A 79 -12.89 -11.42 -18.46
C ILE A 79 -12.50 -12.23 -17.24
N VAL A 80 -12.95 -11.78 -16.07
CA VAL A 80 -12.65 -12.34 -14.74
C VAL A 80 -13.93 -12.57 -13.94
N GLU A 81 -13.85 -13.35 -12.86
CA GLU A 81 -14.98 -13.55 -11.95
C GLU A 81 -15.23 -12.34 -11.03
N ASP A 82 -14.15 -11.72 -10.55
CA ASP A 82 -14.16 -10.56 -9.64
C ASP A 82 -13.07 -9.57 -10.06
N SER A 83 -13.50 -8.40 -10.53
CA SER A 83 -12.61 -7.35 -11.04
C SER A 83 -11.79 -6.67 -9.93
N THR A 84 -12.27 -6.67 -8.68
CA THR A 84 -11.52 -6.15 -7.53
C THR A 84 -10.39 -7.10 -7.16
N ARG A 85 -10.68 -8.41 -7.11
CA ARG A 85 -9.66 -9.43 -6.88
C ARG A 85 -8.61 -9.44 -7.99
N ALA A 86 -9.06 -9.37 -9.24
CA ALA A 86 -8.16 -9.30 -10.41
C ALA A 86 -7.22 -8.10 -10.35
N LEU A 87 -7.68 -6.93 -9.85
CA LEU A 87 -6.83 -5.77 -9.64
C LEU A 87 -5.72 -6.07 -8.62
N GLY A 88 -6.03 -6.77 -7.53
CA GLY A 88 -5.04 -7.24 -6.54
C GLY A 88 -4.05 -8.23 -7.12
N ASP A 89 -4.53 -9.25 -7.84
CA ASP A 89 -3.68 -10.28 -8.48
C ASP A 89 -2.75 -9.67 -9.53
N LEU A 90 -3.23 -8.68 -10.29
CA LEU A 90 -2.42 -7.92 -11.24
C LEU A 90 -1.30 -7.14 -10.51
N ALA A 91 -1.63 -6.48 -9.40
CA ALA A 91 -0.64 -5.74 -8.60
C ALA A 91 0.42 -6.68 -8.01
N ARG A 92 0.02 -7.86 -7.52
CA ARG A 92 0.94 -8.89 -7.04
C ARG A 92 1.90 -9.32 -8.15
N ALA A 93 1.38 -9.75 -9.29
CA ALA A 93 2.19 -10.20 -10.42
C ALA A 93 3.16 -9.10 -10.92
N HIS A 94 2.71 -7.85 -10.93
CA HIS A 94 3.53 -6.70 -11.31
C HIS A 94 4.69 -6.46 -10.34
N VAL A 95 4.40 -6.40 -9.03
CA VAL A 95 5.43 -6.20 -7.99
C VAL A 95 6.42 -7.36 -7.94
N ASP A 96 5.95 -8.61 -8.04
CA ASP A 96 6.83 -9.78 -8.08
C ASP A 96 7.73 -9.76 -9.32
N GLY A 97 7.20 -9.33 -10.47
CA GLY A 97 7.98 -9.10 -11.67
C GLY A 97 9.06 -8.03 -11.52
N LEU A 98 8.77 -6.91 -10.84
CA LEU A 98 9.76 -5.86 -10.56
C LEU A 98 10.83 -6.37 -9.59
N ARG A 99 10.45 -7.05 -8.52
CA ARG A 99 11.38 -7.65 -7.56
C ARG A 99 12.33 -8.66 -8.20
N SER A 100 11.83 -9.46 -9.13
CA SER A 100 12.67 -10.47 -9.82
C SER A 100 13.74 -9.86 -10.73
N ARG A 101 13.56 -8.63 -11.19
CA ARG A 101 14.44 -7.93 -12.12
C ARG A 101 15.33 -6.87 -11.48
N GLY A 102 15.01 -6.43 -10.26
CA GLY A 102 15.71 -5.32 -9.65
C GLY A 102 15.65 -5.31 -8.13
N THR A 103 16.01 -4.17 -7.55
CA THR A 103 15.97 -3.91 -6.12
C THR A 103 14.76 -3.03 -5.81
N LEU A 104 13.59 -3.61 -5.67
CA LEU A 104 12.41 -2.93 -5.19
C LEU A 104 12.22 -3.27 -3.70
N ASP A 105 12.32 -2.28 -2.84
CA ASP A 105 11.97 -2.41 -1.42
C ASP A 105 10.53 -1.97 -1.22
N VAL A 106 9.71 -2.84 -0.64
CA VAL A 106 8.32 -2.52 -0.27
C VAL A 106 8.25 -2.26 1.22
N ILE A 107 7.87 -1.04 1.57
CA ILE A 107 7.67 -0.60 2.95
C ILE A 107 6.17 -0.44 3.18
N ALA A 108 5.59 -1.18 4.12
CA ALA A 108 4.18 -1.02 4.45
C ALA A 108 3.99 -0.58 5.89
N MET A 109 2.99 0.26 6.11
CA MET A 109 2.64 0.73 7.44
C MET A 109 1.17 0.58 7.75
N THR A 110 0.88 0.35 9.03
CA THR A 110 -0.47 0.48 9.59
C THR A 110 -0.46 1.19 10.94
N GLY A 111 -1.61 1.49 11.44
CA GLY A 111 -1.83 2.18 12.71
C GLY A 111 -3.25 2.72 12.79
N SER A 112 -3.77 2.96 13.97
CA SER A 112 -5.10 3.57 14.15
C SER A 112 -5.11 5.04 13.76
N VAL A 113 -4.02 5.75 14.00
CA VAL A 113 -3.78 7.16 13.63
C VAL A 113 -2.36 7.33 13.12
N GLY A 114 -2.07 8.44 12.47
CA GLY A 114 -0.72 8.84 12.06
C GLY A 114 -0.24 8.25 10.72
N LYS A 115 -0.94 7.30 10.11
CA LYS A 115 -0.52 6.65 8.86
C LYS A 115 -0.18 7.66 7.75
N THR A 116 -1.10 8.52 7.39
CA THR A 116 -0.93 9.47 6.28
C THR A 116 0.20 10.48 6.55
N THR A 117 0.29 11.01 7.80
CA THR A 117 1.39 11.90 8.16
C THR A 117 2.74 11.19 8.10
N THR A 118 2.82 9.96 8.63
CA THR A 118 4.06 9.15 8.57
C THR A 118 4.45 8.85 7.13
N LYS A 119 3.48 8.48 6.30
CA LYS A 119 3.67 8.27 4.86
C LYS A 119 4.25 9.53 4.18
N ASP A 120 3.68 10.71 4.42
CA ASP A 120 4.15 11.94 3.78
C ASP A 120 5.58 12.32 4.20
N LEU A 121 5.96 12.03 5.45
CA LEU A 121 7.32 12.24 5.95
C LEU A 121 8.28 11.19 5.40
N LEU A 122 7.87 9.92 5.38
CA LEU A 122 8.68 8.82 4.91
C LEU A 122 8.96 8.94 3.41
N LEU A 123 7.97 9.35 2.62
CA LEU A 123 8.13 9.63 1.19
C LEU A 123 9.25 10.63 0.93
N GLN A 124 9.35 11.71 1.73
CA GLN A 124 10.41 12.71 1.57
C GLN A 124 11.79 12.09 1.86
N ILE A 125 11.89 11.29 2.92
CA ILE A 125 13.16 10.65 3.32
C ILE A 125 13.58 9.60 2.28
N LEU A 126 12.66 8.73 1.84
CA LEU A 126 12.94 7.67 0.87
C LEU A 126 13.30 8.26 -0.51
N SER A 127 12.69 9.37 -0.89
CA SER A 127 12.98 10.06 -2.16
C SER A 127 14.42 10.60 -2.25
N GLU A 128 15.08 10.86 -1.12
CA GLU A 128 16.51 11.23 -1.09
C GLU A 128 17.42 10.01 -1.39
N ASP A 129 16.94 8.79 -1.10
CA ASP A 129 17.70 7.55 -1.36
C ASP A 129 17.43 6.98 -2.77
N GLY A 130 16.24 7.22 -3.34
CA GLY A 130 15.91 6.77 -4.69
C GLY A 130 14.48 7.05 -5.12
N PRO A 131 14.15 6.75 -6.39
CA PRO A 131 12.79 6.91 -6.91
C PRO A 131 11.78 6.16 -6.07
N THR A 132 10.79 6.87 -5.53
CA THR A 132 9.82 6.34 -4.56
C THR A 132 8.39 6.52 -5.07
N VAL A 133 7.60 5.46 -4.97
CA VAL A 133 6.15 5.48 -5.21
C VAL A 133 5.44 5.35 -3.87
N ALA A 134 4.49 6.24 -3.59
CA ALA A 134 3.69 6.24 -2.37
C ALA A 134 2.20 6.49 -2.68
N PRO A 135 1.28 6.09 -1.79
CA PRO A 135 -0.16 6.28 -1.99
C PRO A 135 -0.54 7.75 -2.11
N LYS A 136 -1.39 8.06 -3.07
CA LYS A 136 -2.11 9.34 -3.10
C LYS A 136 -3.21 9.30 -2.04
N LEU A 137 -3.32 10.36 -1.24
CA LEU A 137 -4.32 10.41 -0.15
C LEU A 137 -4.20 9.16 0.75
N SER A 138 -5.33 8.61 1.18
CA SER A 138 -5.40 7.40 2.02
C SER A 138 -5.78 6.16 1.18
N PHE A 139 -5.04 5.89 0.08
CA PHE A 139 -5.23 4.70 -0.75
C PHE A 139 -4.69 3.46 -0.03
N ASN A 140 -5.48 2.92 0.94
CA ASN A 140 -5.04 1.93 1.91
C ASN A 140 -5.93 0.68 1.97
N ASN A 141 -6.77 0.46 0.97
CA ASN A 141 -7.72 -0.64 0.88
C ASN A 141 -7.48 -1.50 -0.38
N GLU A 142 -8.36 -2.48 -0.62
CA GLU A 142 -8.32 -3.45 -1.72
C GLU A 142 -8.37 -2.84 -3.14
N VAL A 143 -8.54 -1.54 -3.24
CA VAL A 143 -8.51 -0.78 -4.50
C VAL A 143 -7.31 0.15 -4.56
N GLY A 144 -7.15 0.98 -3.53
CA GLY A 144 -6.12 2.01 -3.49
C GLY A 144 -4.71 1.44 -3.41
N LEU A 145 -4.51 0.37 -2.62
CA LEU A 145 -3.21 -0.29 -2.50
C LEU A 145 -2.74 -0.89 -3.84
N PRO A 146 -3.55 -1.70 -4.56
CA PRO A 146 -3.16 -2.18 -5.89
C PRO A 146 -2.88 -1.06 -6.89
N LEU A 147 -3.73 -0.03 -6.92
CA LEU A 147 -3.53 1.11 -7.83
C LEU A 147 -2.22 1.86 -7.53
N THR A 148 -1.80 1.94 -6.27
CA THR A 148 -0.52 2.49 -5.88
C THR A 148 0.63 1.58 -6.35
N ALA A 149 0.54 0.29 -6.07
CA ALA A 149 1.56 -0.69 -6.44
C ALA A 149 1.80 -0.75 -7.97
N LEU A 150 0.73 -0.62 -8.76
CA LEU A 150 0.79 -0.61 -10.22
C LEU A 150 1.40 0.67 -10.83
N GLN A 151 1.70 1.70 -10.02
CA GLN A 151 2.46 2.87 -10.46
C GLN A 151 3.97 2.63 -10.45
N ALA A 152 4.46 1.66 -9.66
CA ALA A 152 5.87 1.31 -9.64
C ALA A 152 6.34 0.82 -11.02
N ASP A 153 7.60 1.09 -11.35
CA ASP A 153 8.26 0.67 -12.58
C ASP A 153 9.69 0.19 -12.31
N GLU A 154 10.44 -0.09 -13.37
CA GLU A 154 11.81 -0.61 -13.27
C GLU A 154 12.80 0.39 -12.66
N THR A 155 12.45 1.67 -12.59
CA THR A 155 13.27 2.71 -11.95
C THR A 155 12.94 2.87 -10.47
N THR A 156 11.79 2.36 -10.02
CA THR A 156 11.31 2.50 -8.64
C THR A 156 12.19 1.69 -7.69
N ARG A 157 12.76 2.38 -6.70
CA ARG A 157 13.54 1.77 -5.65
C ARG A 157 12.69 1.45 -4.41
N HIS A 158 11.80 2.36 -4.05
CA HIS A 158 10.93 2.21 -2.88
C HIS A 158 9.46 2.28 -3.28
N LEU A 159 8.70 1.29 -2.83
CA LEU A 159 7.24 1.28 -2.88
C LEU A 159 6.72 1.38 -1.46
N GLU A 160 6.19 2.54 -1.13
CA GLU A 160 5.55 2.79 0.17
C GLU A 160 4.06 2.48 0.08
N LEU A 161 3.54 1.70 1.03
CA LEU A 161 2.13 1.31 1.09
C LEU A 161 1.54 1.63 2.47
N GLU A 162 0.34 2.18 2.46
CA GLU A 162 -0.49 2.31 3.65
C GLU A 162 -1.51 1.17 3.67
N MET A 163 -1.61 0.42 4.77
CA MET A 163 -2.56 -0.68 4.92
C MET A 163 -3.60 -0.34 6.00
N GLY A 164 -4.82 -0.11 5.54
CA GLY A 164 -5.99 0.13 6.39
C GLY A 164 -6.72 -1.17 6.72
N ALA A 165 -7.39 -1.22 7.86
CA ALA A 165 -8.26 -2.33 8.21
C ALA A 165 -9.69 -1.86 8.44
N SER A 166 -10.66 -2.54 7.85
CA SER A 166 -12.09 -2.41 8.12
C SER A 166 -12.63 -3.55 8.98
N GLY A 167 -11.87 -4.64 9.13
CA GLY A 167 -12.20 -5.82 9.92
C GLY A 167 -11.04 -6.80 9.99
N PRO A 168 -11.19 -7.90 10.74
CA PRO A 168 -10.22 -9.00 10.78
C PRO A 168 -9.99 -9.60 9.38
N GLY A 169 -8.73 -9.98 9.07
CA GLY A 169 -8.34 -10.56 7.79
C GLY A 169 -8.13 -9.55 6.67
N HIS A 170 -8.47 -8.27 6.88
CA HIS A 170 -8.35 -7.27 5.82
C HIS A 170 -6.88 -6.92 5.53
N ILE A 171 -6.06 -6.71 6.57
CA ILE A 171 -4.62 -6.47 6.37
C ILE A 171 -3.93 -7.72 5.85
N SER A 172 -4.30 -8.92 6.30
CA SER A 172 -3.81 -10.18 5.71
C SER A 172 -4.07 -10.23 4.20
N TYR A 173 -5.27 -9.88 3.76
CA TYR A 173 -5.58 -9.81 2.33
C TYR A 173 -4.70 -8.79 1.60
N LEU A 174 -4.46 -7.62 2.18
CA LEU A 174 -3.59 -6.60 1.57
C LEU A 174 -2.13 -7.06 1.50
N THR A 175 -1.62 -7.76 2.53
CA THR A 175 -0.27 -8.34 2.51
C THR A 175 -0.17 -9.52 1.55
N ASP A 176 -1.26 -10.25 1.28
CA ASP A 176 -1.31 -11.27 0.24
C ASP A 176 -1.23 -10.66 -1.17
N ILE A 177 -1.72 -9.43 -1.36
CA ILE A 177 -1.53 -8.68 -2.61
C ILE A 177 -0.06 -8.27 -2.74
N VAL A 178 0.48 -7.56 -1.75
CA VAL A 178 1.88 -7.12 -1.73
C VAL A 178 2.47 -7.34 -0.35
N SER A 179 3.19 -8.44 -0.18
CA SER A 179 3.90 -8.74 1.07
C SER A 179 5.06 -7.75 1.26
N PRO A 180 5.12 -6.97 2.36
CA PRO A 180 6.15 -5.97 2.56
C PRO A 180 7.51 -6.59 2.90
N ASP A 181 8.59 -5.93 2.47
CA ASP A 181 9.96 -6.22 2.89
C ASP A 181 10.24 -5.60 4.27
N VAL A 182 9.58 -4.47 4.58
CA VAL A 182 9.66 -3.77 5.88
C VAL A 182 8.25 -3.44 6.36
N ALA A 183 7.91 -3.79 7.60
CA ALA A 183 6.65 -3.42 8.22
C ALA A 183 6.83 -2.34 9.29
N ILE A 184 5.91 -1.37 9.36
CA ILE A 184 5.87 -0.31 10.37
C ILE A 184 4.53 -0.35 11.09
N GLU A 185 4.54 -0.60 12.40
CA GLU A 185 3.34 -0.54 13.25
C GLU A 185 3.37 0.70 14.13
N LEU A 186 2.43 1.63 13.87
CA LEU A 186 2.45 2.94 14.51
C LEU A 186 1.76 2.96 15.87
N CYS A 187 0.51 2.51 15.93
CA CYS A 187 -0.26 2.50 17.18
C CYS A 187 -1.58 1.73 17.05
N VAL A 188 -2.09 1.29 18.19
CA VAL A 188 -3.43 0.69 18.34
C VAL A 188 -4.34 1.63 19.14
N GLY A 189 -5.30 2.24 18.48
CA GLY A 189 -6.27 3.15 19.09
C GLY A 189 -7.69 2.60 19.05
N HIS A 190 -8.62 3.36 19.63
CA HIS A 190 -10.04 3.01 19.71
C HIS A 190 -10.84 3.30 18.42
N ALA A 191 -10.19 3.68 17.31
CA ALA A 191 -10.89 3.94 16.07
C ALA A 191 -11.53 2.67 15.50
N HIS A 192 -12.79 2.78 15.05
CA HIS A 192 -13.56 1.70 14.38
C HIS A 192 -13.80 0.43 15.20
N VAL A 193 -13.78 0.47 16.53
CA VAL A 193 -13.90 -0.68 17.45
C VAL A 193 -15.11 -1.57 17.15
N GLY A 194 -16.22 -1.00 16.63
CA GLY A 194 -17.45 -1.75 16.33
C GLY A 194 -17.29 -2.85 15.27
N GLY A 195 -16.48 -2.62 14.23
CA GLY A 195 -16.26 -3.58 13.15
C GLY A 195 -15.28 -4.72 13.49
N PHE A 196 -14.57 -4.60 14.64
CA PHE A 196 -13.52 -5.54 15.05
C PHE A 196 -13.88 -6.42 16.25
N GLY A 197 -15.12 -6.32 16.76
CA GLY A 197 -15.51 -7.04 17.98
C GLY A 197 -14.79 -6.58 19.25
N GLY A 198 -14.34 -5.31 19.29
CA GLY A 198 -13.68 -4.70 20.42
C GLY A 198 -12.22 -4.32 20.18
N PHE A 199 -11.60 -3.69 21.18
CA PHE A 199 -10.23 -3.19 21.10
C PHE A 199 -9.19 -4.30 20.78
N LYS A 200 -9.37 -5.49 21.40
CA LYS A 200 -8.48 -6.64 21.09
C LYS A 200 -8.55 -7.07 19.63
N GLY A 201 -9.71 -6.95 19.00
CA GLY A 201 -9.87 -7.24 17.58
C GLY A 201 -9.13 -6.22 16.69
N VAL A 202 -9.10 -4.93 17.08
CA VAL A 202 -8.30 -3.91 16.38
C VAL A 202 -6.81 -4.25 16.46
N ALA A 203 -6.31 -4.61 17.65
CA ALA A 203 -4.91 -5.01 17.82
C ALA A 203 -4.57 -6.26 16.99
N ALA A 204 -5.44 -7.29 17.01
CA ALA A 204 -5.24 -8.50 16.21
C ALA A 204 -5.21 -8.22 14.71
N ALA A 205 -6.12 -7.39 14.21
CA ALA A 205 -6.15 -7.03 12.79
C ALA A 205 -4.89 -6.26 12.36
N LYS A 206 -4.33 -5.40 13.22
CA LYS A 206 -3.09 -4.67 12.92
C LYS A 206 -1.87 -5.58 12.94
N ALA A 207 -1.83 -6.55 13.86
CA ALA A 207 -0.80 -7.55 13.94
C ALA A 207 -0.66 -8.41 12.65
N GLU A 208 -1.70 -8.44 11.82
CA GLU A 208 -1.68 -9.09 10.50
C GLU A 208 -0.59 -8.53 9.58
N LEU A 209 -0.25 -7.23 9.70
CA LEU A 209 0.84 -6.62 8.92
C LEU A 209 2.18 -7.29 9.23
N ILE A 210 2.46 -7.50 10.52
CA ILE A 210 3.71 -8.13 10.95
C ILE A 210 3.78 -9.58 10.47
N ALA A 211 2.67 -10.32 10.61
CA ALA A 211 2.57 -11.71 10.16
C ALA A 211 2.70 -11.85 8.63
N GLY A 212 2.21 -10.87 7.87
CA GLY A 212 2.28 -10.83 6.40
C GLY A 212 3.60 -10.26 5.84
N THR A 213 4.53 -9.82 6.71
CA THR A 213 5.87 -9.36 6.29
C THR A 213 6.68 -10.53 5.76
N ARG A 214 7.48 -10.31 4.73
CA ARG A 214 8.33 -11.35 4.15
C ARG A 214 9.25 -11.96 5.21
N PRO A 215 9.50 -13.29 5.16
CA PRO A 215 10.35 -13.95 6.14
C PRO A 215 11.73 -13.29 6.25
N GLY A 216 12.13 -12.94 7.47
CA GLY A 216 13.39 -12.23 7.74
C GLY A 216 13.34 -10.72 7.52
N GLY A 217 12.22 -10.17 7.05
CA GLY A 217 12.02 -8.73 6.88
C GLY A 217 12.00 -8.01 8.23
N PRO A 218 12.63 -6.82 8.34
CA PRO A 218 12.62 -6.03 9.56
C PRO A 218 11.21 -5.49 9.86
N VAL A 219 10.92 -5.42 11.17
CA VAL A 219 9.67 -4.87 11.70
C VAL A 219 9.99 -3.68 12.59
N ILE A 220 9.34 -2.55 12.36
CA ILE A 220 9.52 -1.30 13.11
C ILE A 220 8.32 -1.11 14.03
N LEU A 221 8.55 -1.11 15.35
CA LEU A 221 7.52 -1.09 16.38
C LEU A 221 7.60 0.15 17.26
N ASN A 222 6.46 0.77 17.50
CA ASN A 222 6.32 1.83 18.49
C ASN A 222 6.27 1.25 19.90
N THR A 223 7.32 1.43 20.69
CA THR A 223 7.37 0.90 22.06
C THR A 223 6.57 1.73 23.07
N ASP A 224 6.14 2.93 22.70
CA ASP A 224 5.28 3.75 23.56
C ASP A 224 3.84 3.19 23.63
N ASP A 225 3.49 2.26 22.72
CA ASP A 225 2.21 1.55 22.74
C ASP A 225 2.41 0.08 23.14
N PRO A 226 1.96 -0.34 24.35
CA PRO A 226 2.12 -1.71 24.81
C PRO A 226 1.41 -2.75 23.95
N ASN A 227 0.37 -2.37 23.19
CA ASN A 227 -0.31 -3.29 22.28
C ASN A 227 0.54 -3.54 21.03
N VAL A 228 1.26 -2.52 20.55
CA VAL A 228 2.22 -2.67 19.45
C VAL A 228 3.41 -3.51 19.91
N GLU A 229 3.98 -3.24 21.09
CA GLU A 229 5.09 -4.03 21.64
C GLU A 229 4.69 -5.50 21.85
N ALA A 230 3.45 -5.79 22.21
CA ALA A 230 2.94 -7.15 22.36
C ALA A 230 2.90 -7.94 21.04
N MET A 231 3.04 -7.29 19.89
CA MET A 231 3.10 -7.95 18.56
C MET A 231 4.51 -8.44 18.21
N ALA A 232 5.55 -8.03 18.94
CA ALA A 232 6.93 -8.39 18.68
C ALA A 232 7.18 -9.90 18.45
N PRO A 233 6.52 -10.85 19.16
CA PRO A 233 6.69 -12.28 18.91
C PRO A 233 6.25 -12.77 17.53
N LEU A 234 5.50 -11.98 16.76
CA LEU A 234 5.07 -12.33 15.40
C LEU A 234 6.14 -12.02 14.36
N ALA A 235 7.13 -11.18 14.69
CA ALA A 235 8.21 -10.84 13.78
C ALA A 235 9.11 -12.06 13.51
N THR A 236 9.41 -12.30 12.23
CA THR A 236 10.34 -13.37 11.80
C THR A 236 11.74 -12.82 11.49
N GLY A 237 11.88 -11.50 11.43
CA GLY A 237 13.09 -10.76 11.15
C GLY A 237 13.52 -9.85 12.30
N PRO A 238 14.51 -8.98 12.07
CA PRO A 238 14.96 -8.00 13.06
C PRO A 238 13.84 -7.06 13.50
N ILE A 239 13.82 -6.70 14.77
CA ILE A 239 12.89 -5.70 15.31
C ILE A 239 13.68 -4.43 15.59
N VAL A 240 13.18 -3.31 15.04
CA VAL A 240 13.66 -1.95 15.37
C VAL A 240 12.58 -1.25 16.18
N ARG A 241 12.92 -0.81 17.38
CA ARG A 241 11.99 -0.12 18.26
C ARG A 241 12.17 1.38 18.19
N PHE A 242 11.07 2.11 18.10
CA PHE A 242 11.11 3.56 18.20
C PHE A 242 10.24 4.07 19.35
N SER A 243 10.60 5.25 19.88
CA SER A 243 9.88 5.92 20.96
C SER A 243 9.92 7.43 20.77
N ALA A 244 8.76 8.07 20.84
CA ALA A 244 8.64 9.52 20.94
C ALA A 244 8.66 9.99 22.41
N ALA A 245 8.37 9.11 23.37
CA ALA A 245 8.41 9.38 24.80
C ALA A 245 9.81 9.25 25.44
N GLY A 246 10.80 8.81 24.66
CA GLY A 246 12.18 8.67 25.14
C GLY A 246 12.47 7.37 25.87
N GLU A 247 11.73 6.28 25.59
CA GLU A 247 11.96 4.98 26.22
C GLU A 247 13.41 4.51 25.96
N PRO A 248 14.23 4.32 27.01
CA PRO A 248 15.66 4.04 26.84
C PRO A 248 15.97 2.71 26.11
N ARG A 249 15.02 1.77 26.07
CA ARG A 249 15.17 0.49 25.35
C ARG A 249 14.86 0.58 23.87
N ALA A 250 14.34 1.75 23.40
CA ALA A 250 14.12 1.96 21.98
C ALA A 250 15.44 2.19 21.24
N ASP A 251 15.58 1.57 20.07
CA ASP A 251 16.73 1.73 19.19
C ASP A 251 16.81 3.16 18.61
N VAL A 252 15.64 3.71 18.31
CA VAL A 252 15.48 5.08 17.81
C VAL A 252 14.52 5.82 18.72
N ARG A 253 14.95 6.97 19.27
CA ARG A 253 14.09 7.72 20.20
C ARG A 253 14.27 9.22 20.12
N ALA A 254 13.25 9.94 20.50
CA ALA A 254 13.29 11.35 20.70
C ALA A 254 13.60 11.67 22.18
N GLU A 255 14.59 12.52 22.42
CA GLU A 255 14.91 13.04 23.74
C GLU A 255 14.75 14.56 23.75
N GLU A 256 14.51 15.16 24.92
CA GLU A 256 14.35 16.60 25.10
C GLU A 256 13.28 17.23 24.21
N VAL A 257 12.17 16.52 23.98
CA VAL A 257 11.08 17.00 23.13
C VAL A 257 10.49 18.30 23.68
N ARG A 258 10.40 19.31 22.82
CA ARG A 258 9.83 20.63 23.11
C ARG A 258 8.92 21.04 21.97
N THR A 259 7.87 21.77 22.26
CA THR A 259 7.00 22.38 21.26
C THR A 259 7.08 23.91 21.38
N ASP A 260 7.07 24.61 20.25
CA ASP A 260 6.98 26.06 20.22
C ASP A 260 5.50 26.53 20.33
N ARG A 261 5.27 27.83 20.21
CA ARG A 261 3.92 28.43 20.29
C ARG A 261 2.99 28.04 19.14
N ALA A 262 3.52 27.45 18.08
CA ALA A 262 2.80 26.95 16.92
C ALA A 262 2.73 25.42 16.92
N ASP A 263 2.98 24.78 18.09
CA ASP A 263 3.01 23.34 18.31
C ASP A 263 4.03 22.57 17.44
N ARG A 264 5.04 23.27 16.89
CA ARG A 264 6.11 22.61 16.12
C ARG A 264 7.11 21.97 17.06
N ALA A 265 7.36 20.67 16.84
CA ALA A 265 8.24 19.90 17.70
C ALA A 265 9.73 20.11 17.36
N SER A 266 10.56 20.19 18.40
CA SER A 266 12.01 20.04 18.30
C SER A 266 12.48 19.05 19.36
N PHE A 267 13.48 18.22 19.01
CA PHE A 267 13.98 17.16 19.88
C PHE A 267 15.41 16.76 19.45
N THR A 268 16.07 16.00 20.30
CA THR A 268 17.28 15.27 19.96
C THR A 268 16.89 13.88 19.49
N LEU A 269 17.13 13.57 18.21
CA LEU A 269 16.98 12.21 17.67
C LEU A 269 18.20 11.38 18.10
N VAL A 270 17.96 10.30 18.80
CA VAL A 270 18.99 9.33 19.24
C VAL A 270 18.81 8.03 18.48
N THR A 271 19.89 7.53 17.89
CA THR A 271 19.94 6.28 17.12
C THR A 271 21.19 5.48 17.50
N PRO A 272 21.28 4.20 17.12
CA PRO A 272 22.52 3.42 17.31
C PRO A 272 23.76 4.01 16.61
N ARG A 273 23.58 4.93 15.65
CA ARG A 273 24.67 5.59 14.90
C ARG A 273 25.08 6.94 15.49
N GLY A 274 24.39 7.42 16.50
CA GLY A 274 24.62 8.72 17.13
C GLY A 274 23.37 9.54 17.32
N SER A 275 23.52 10.82 17.66
CA SER A 275 22.42 11.73 17.91
C SER A 275 22.53 13.00 17.06
N ALA A 276 21.37 13.59 16.74
CA ALA A 276 21.28 14.85 16.00
C ALA A 276 20.07 15.68 16.48
N PRO A 277 20.17 17.01 16.51
CA PRO A 277 19.02 17.87 16.75
C PRO A 277 18.07 17.85 15.55
N VAL A 278 16.78 17.78 15.83
CA VAL A 278 15.71 17.81 14.81
C VAL A 278 14.74 18.94 15.17
N SER A 279 14.29 19.68 14.17
CA SER A 279 13.21 20.66 14.30
C SER A 279 12.23 20.46 13.16
N LEU A 280 10.98 20.17 13.49
CA LEU A 280 9.92 19.96 12.51
C LEU A 280 9.27 21.30 12.15
N ALA A 281 9.00 21.49 10.87
CA ALA A 281 8.31 22.68 10.35
C ALA A 281 6.80 22.44 10.15
N LEU A 282 6.30 21.31 10.66
CA LEU A 282 4.91 20.85 10.49
C LEU A 282 3.97 21.56 11.45
#